data_f053f71392414e8e0ecacf0a5cfebca1
#
_entry.id   f053f71392414e8e0ecacf0a5cfebca1
#
_cell.length_a   1.000
_cell.length_b   1.000
_cell.length_c   1.000
_cell.angle_alpha   90.00
_cell.angle_beta   90.00
_cell.angle_gamma   90.00
#
_symmetry.space_group_name_H-M   'P 1'
#
loop_
_entity.id
_entity.type
_entity.pdbx_description
1 polymer ?
#
loop_
_entity_poly.entity_id
_entity_poly.type
_entity_poly.pdbx_seq_one_letter_code
_entity_poly.pdbx_strand_id
1 'polypeptide(L)'
;MKNTILLNSYISFSILYLILILIGKDDFAWFLKPFLLPFLLFAVVRFGKFSTQKWLLIALLFSWIGDVILLFADRNELYFILGLISFLIGHLSYITLFIQQKKDYNGGKTPLFWVLILVVLFYLKSMLALLFPTLGALKIPVTLYATTISIMLIVAFLGYFSWKKIGKYFILIGAVAFVISDSLLAINKFNTALPFALFWIMLPYLMAQYAIVHGILNLNQKNSDN
;
A
#
# COMPACT_ATOMS: atom_id res chain seq x y z
N MET A 1 -9.13 -19.42 13.24
CA MET A 1 -9.41 -20.23 12.02
C MET A 1 -10.05 -19.43 10.88
N LYS A 2 -11.19 -18.74 11.03
CA LYS A 2 -11.88 -18.08 9.88
C LYS A 2 -11.07 -16.99 9.17
N ASN A 3 -10.27 -16.18 9.90
CA ASN A 3 -9.44 -15.14 9.29
C ASN A 3 -8.24 -15.70 8.52
N THR A 4 -7.67 -16.80 8.97
CA THR A 4 -6.55 -17.47 8.29
C THR A 4 -6.97 -17.95 6.90
N ILE A 5 -8.20 -18.46 6.77
CA ILE A 5 -8.74 -18.88 5.46
C ILE A 5 -8.80 -17.69 4.48
N LEU A 6 -9.35 -16.54 4.89
CA LEU A 6 -9.47 -15.36 4.03
C LEU A 6 -8.10 -14.79 3.63
N LEU A 7 -7.16 -14.76 4.56
CA LEU A 7 -5.78 -14.33 4.28
C LEU A 7 -5.07 -15.29 3.31
N ASN A 8 -5.25 -16.60 3.49
CA ASN A 8 -4.70 -17.62 2.59
C ASN A 8 -5.38 -17.55 1.20
N SER A 9 -6.70 -17.34 1.15
CA SER A 9 -7.40 -17.12 -0.12
C SER A 9 -6.85 -15.91 -0.86
N TYR A 10 -6.61 -14.80 -0.16
CA TYR A 10 -5.96 -13.63 -0.77
C TYR A 10 -4.60 -13.98 -1.39
N ILE A 11 -3.75 -14.71 -0.66
CA ILE A 11 -2.44 -15.13 -1.16
C ILE A 11 -2.59 -16.01 -2.39
N SER A 12 -3.47 -17.02 -2.35
CA SER A 12 -3.69 -17.95 -3.47
C SER A 12 -4.19 -17.22 -4.73
N PHE A 13 -5.17 -16.31 -4.58
CA PHE A 13 -5.68 -15.51 -5.68
C PHE A 13 -4.65 -14.50 -6.19
N SER A 14 -3.82 -13.93 -5.32
CA SER A 14 -2.72 -13.04 -5.71
C SER A 14 -1.65 -13.79 -6.52
N ILE A 15 -1.29 -15.00 -6.12
CA ILE A 15 -0.34 -15.85 -6.86
C ILE A 15 -0.94 -16.22 -8.23
N LEU A 16 -2.21 -16.65 -8.26
CA LEU A 16 -2.90 -16.95 -9.53
C LEU A 16 -2.90 -15.73 -10.46
N TYR A 17 -3.22 -14.55 -9.93
CA TYR A 17 -3.21 -13.29 -10.68
C TYR A 17 -1.84 -12.98 -11.29
N LEU A 18 -0.77 -13.10 -10.50
CA LEU A 18 0.59 -12.87 -10.96
C LEU A 18 1.04 -13.89 -12.02
N ILE A 19 0.63 -15.16 -11.87
CA ILE A 19 0.89 -16.19 -12.88
C ILE A 19 0.18 -15.86 -14.19
N LEU A 20 -1.09 -15.45 -14.14
CA LEU A 20 -1.86 -15.06 -15.34
C LEU A 20 -1.17 -13.94 -16.11
N ILE A 21 -0.64 -12.92 -15.41
CA ILE A 21 0.14 -11.84 -16.04
C ILE A 21 1.41 -12.39 -16.71
N LEU A 22 2.16 -13.26 -16.02
CA LEU A 22 3.42 -13.79 -16.55
C LEU A 22 3.24 -14.65 -17.80
N ILE A 23 2.12 -15.36 -17.91
CA ILE A 23 1.80 -16.19 -19.09
C ILE A 23 1.02 -15.44 -20.16
N GLY A 24 0.87 -14.09 -20.04
CA GLY A 24 0.19 -13.24 -21.01
C GLY A 24 -1.33 -13.45 -21.10
N LYS A 25 -1.96 -13.90 -20.02
CA LYS A 25 -3.42 -14.03 -19.91
C LYS A 25 -4.04 -12.79 -19.28
N ASP A 26 -3.78 -11.61 -19.86
CA ASP A 26 -4.13 -10.31 -19.31
C ASP A 26 -5.63 -10.11 -19.15
N ASP A 27 -6.47 -10.67 -20.05
CA ASP A 27 -7.93 -10.59 -19.94
C ASP A 27 -8.45 -11.28 -18.68
N PHE A 28 -7.92 -12.47 -18.36
CA PHE A 28 -8.26 -13.17 -17.13
C PHE A 28 -7.74 -12.45 -15.88
N ALA A 29 -6.53 -11.90 -15.94
CA ALA A 29 -5.98 -11.09 -14.87
C ALA A 29 -6.83 -9.84 -14.64
N TRP A 30 -7.24 -9.15 -15.72
CA TRP A 30 -8.13 -7.99 -15.66
C TRP A 30 -9.44 -8.31 -14.92
N PHE A 31 -10.06 -9.44 -15.26
CA PHE A 31 -11.30 -9.88 -14.61
C PHE A 31 -11.10 -10.28 -13.15
N LEU A 32 -9.95 -10.86 -12.79
CA LEU A 32 -9.65 -11.33 -11.45
C LEU A 32 -9.30 -10.20 -10.47
N LYS A 33 -8.71 -9.09 -10.96
CA LYS A 33 -8.20 -7.98 -10.14
C LYS A 33 -9.22 -7.41 -9.14
N PRO A 34 -10.50 -7.16 -9.50
CA PRO A 34 -11.50 -6.64 -8.56
C PRO A 34 -11.80 -7.55 -7.36
N PHE A 35 -11.47 -8.84 -7.45
CA PHE A 35 -11.77 -9.80 -6.39
C PHE A 35 -10.64 -9.96 -5.37
N LEU A 36 -9.46 -9.38 -5.60
CA LEU A 36 -8.29 -9.53 -4.72
C LEU A 36 -8.50 -8.88 -3.35
N LEU A 37 -8.70 -7.58 -3.30
CA LEU A 37 -8.82 -6.84 -2.04
C LEU A 37 -10.07 -7.17 -1.20
N PRO A 38 -11.21 -7.56 -1.75
CA PRO A 38 -12.35 -8.02 -0.96
C PRO A 38 -12.01 -9.11 0.06
N PHE A 39 -11.07 -10.04 -0.23
CA PHE A 39 -10.63 -11.03 0.75
C PHE A 39 -10.02 -10.37 2.00
N LEU A 40 -9.20 -9.33 1.82
CA LEU A 40 -8.62 -8.58 2.94
C LEU A 40 -9.68 -7.76 3.69
N LEU A 41 -10.60 -7.11 2.98
CA LEU A 41 -11.73 -6.40 3.60
C LEU A 41 -12.54 -7.33 4.48
N PHE A 42 -12.93 -8.51 3.98
CA PHE A 42 -13.68 -9.49 4.76
C PHE A 42 -12.86 -10.04 5.93
N ALA A 43 -11.54 -10.24 5.77
CA ALA A 43 -10.68 -10.67 6.85
C ALA A 43 -10.65 -9.65 7.99
N VAL A 44 -10.57 -8.35 7.68
CA VAL A 44 -10.59 -7.27 8.68
C VAL A 44 -11.96 -7.18 9.39
N VAL A 45 -13.06 -7.28 8.64
CA VAL A 45 -14.43 -7.26 9.22
C VAL A 45 -14.64 -8.46 10.15
N ARG A 46 -14.13 -9.65 9.79
CA ARG A 46 -14.30 -10.91 10.57
C ARG A 46 -13.36 -11.02 11.76
N PHE A 47 -12.31 -10.22 11.84
CA PHE A 47 -11.33 -10.25 12.95
C PHE A 47 -11.92 -9.86 14.31
N GLY A 48 -12.95 -9.04 14.32
CA GLY A 48 -13.52 -8.42 15.51
C GLY A 48 -13.17 -6.93 15.61
N LYS A 49 -13.85 -6.23 16.53
CA LYS A 49 -13.72 -4.77 16.66
C LYS A 49 -12.41 -4.36 17.35
N PHE A 50 -11.70 -3.40 16.78
CA PHE A 50 -10.58 -2.69 17.38
C PHE A 50 -10.63 -1.20 17.00
N SER A 51 -9.97 -0.36 17.79
CA SER A 51 -10.15 1.11 17.74
C SER A 51 -9.86 1.73 16.37
N THR A 52 -8.87 1.19 15.65
CA THR A 52 -8.41 1.73 14.35
C THR A 52 -8.97 1.00 13.14
N GLN A 53 -9.88 0.02 13.35
CA GLN A 53 -10.43 -0.82 12.28
C GLN A 53 -11.07 -0.02 11.14
N LYS A 54 -11.78 1.07 11.46
CA LYS A 54 -12.42 1.92 10.46
C LYS A 54 -11.42 2.48 9.43
N TRP A 55 -10.25 2.92 9.90
CA TRP A 55 -9.24 3.48 9.03
C TRP A 55 -8.60 2.43 8.11
N LEU A 56 -8.42 1.21 8.63
CA LEU A 56 -7.96 0.08 7.81
C LEU A 56 -8.97 -0.28 6.73
N LEU A 57 -10.26 -0.31 7.07
CA LEU A 57 -11.33 -0.59 6.10
C LEU A 57 -11.44 0.51 5.05
N ILE A 58 -11.34 1.80 5.43
CA ILE A 58 -11.35 2.91 4.48
C ILE A 58 -10.14 2.81 3.53
N ALA A 59 -8.94 2.55 4.08
CA ALA A 59 -7.73 2.41 3.27
C ALA A 59 -7.87 1.29 2.23
N LEU A 60 -8.33 0.10 2.64
CA LEU A 60 -8.55 -1.03 1.74
C LEU A 60 -9.66 -0.76 0.72
N LEU A 61 -10.76 -0.10 1.14
CA LEU A 61 -11.88 0.22 0.25
C LEU A 61 -11.42 1.18 -0.86
N PHE A 62 -10.72 2.26 -0.50
CA PHE A 62 -10.24 3.22 -1.48
C PHE A 62 -9.10 2.65 -2.35
N SER A 63 -8.27 1.75 -1.82
CA SER A 63 -7.32 1.00 -2.65
C SER A 63 -8.06 0.10 -3.65
N TRP A 64 -9.10 -0.61 -3.22
CA TRP A 64 -9.95 -1.42 -4.10
C TRP A 64 -10.64 -0.60 -5.19
N ILE A 65 -11.23 0.55 -4.83
CA ILE A 65 -11.84 1.46 -5.81
C ILE A 65 -10.78 1.94 -6.81
N GLY A 66 -9.58 2.30 -6.33
CA GLY A 66 -8.46 2.68 -7.18
C GLY A 66 -8.05 1.56 -8.16
N ASP A 67 -7.95 0.32 -7.67
CA ASP A 67 -7.67 -0.85 -8.52
C ASP A 67 -8.68 -1.03 -9.64
N VAL A 68 -9.98 -0.90 -9.31
CA VAL A 68 -11.06 -1.03 -10.31
C VAL A 68 -11.02 0.11 -11.32
N ILE A 69 -10.82 1.36 -10.87
CA ILE A 69 -10.73 2.52 -11.76
C ILE A 69 -9.53 2.40 -12.70
N LEU A 70 -8.36 1.98 -12.19
CA LEU A 70 -7.15 1.83 -13.00
C LEU A 70 -7.25 0.75 -14.08
N LEU A 71 -8.22 -0.18 -14.02
CA LEU A 71 -8.51 -1.10 -15.12
C LEU A 71 -8.92 -0.40 -16.42
N PHE A 72 -9.35 0.85 -16.30
CA PHE A 72 -9.81 1.66 -17.44
C PHE A 72 -8.83 2.80 -17.78
N ALA A 73 -7.65 2.83 -17.16
CA ALA A 73 -6.68 3.92 -17.30
C ALA A 73 -6.15 4.10 -18.75
N ASP A 74 -6.18 3.03 -19.55
CA ASP A 74 -5.78 3.09 -20.97
C ASP A 74 -6.88 3.70 -21.87
N ARG A 75 -8.11 3.78 -21.39
CA ARG A 75 -9.23 4.37 -22.16
C ARG A 75 -9.24 5.89 -22.11
N ASN A 76 -8.90 6.46 -20.96
CA ASN A 76 -8.87 7.91 -20.76
C ASN A 76 -7.99 8.25 -19.56
N GLU A 77 -7.18 9.31 -19.68
CA GLU A 77 -6.31 9.81 -18.60
C GLU A 77 -7.09 10.16 -17.32
N LEU A 78 -8.36 10.55 -17.44
CA LEU A 78 -9.23 10.81 -16.28
C LEU A 78 -9.33 9.60 -15.34
N TYR A 79 -9.39 8.37 -15.87
CA TYR A 79 -9.42 7.16 -15.02
C TYR A 79 -8.12 6.99 -14.23
N PHE A 80 -6.98 7.32 -14.85
CA PHE A 80 -5.71 7.32 -14.12
C PHE A 80 -5.71 8.32 -12.96
N ILE A 81 -6.17 9.56 -13.21
CA ILE A 81 -6.26 10.62 -12.19
C ILE A 81 -7.22 10.21 -11.07
N LEU A 82 -8.40 9.68 -11.38
CA LEU A 82 -9.37 9.21 -10.39
C LEU A 82 -8.84 8.03 -9.57
N GLY A 83 -8.12 7.11 -10.20
CA GLY A 83 -7.43 6.03 -9.51
C GLY A 83 -6.37 6.56 -8.53
N LEU A 84 -5.56 7.53 -8.98
CA LEU A 84 -4.55 8.18 -8.15
C LEU A 84 -5.18 8.89 -6.93
N ILE A 85 -6.30 9.60 -7.12
CA ILE A 85 -7.06 10.25 -6.02
C ILE A 85 -7.58 9.19 -5.04
N SER A 86 -8.11 8.08 -5.53
CA SER A 86 -8.58 7.00 -4.68
C SER A 86 -7.46 6.41 -3.84
N PHE A 87 -6.32 6.09 -4.42
CA PHE A 87 -5.14 5.63 -3.67
C PHE A 87 -4.61 6.68 -2.69
N LEU A 88 -4.65 7.97 -3.06
CA LEU A 88 -4.27 9.06 -2.15
C LEU A 88 -5.11 9.04 -0.86
N ILE A 89 -6.44 8.87 -0.98
CA ILE A 89 -7.33 8.74 0.18
C ILE A 89 -6.98 7.47 0.98
N GLY A 90 -6.65 6.38 0.30
CA GLY A 90 -6.17 5.15 0.92
C GLY A 90 -4.91 5.38 1.76
N HIS A 91 -3.90 6.08 1.21
CA HIS A 91 -2.65 6.38 1.93
C HIS A 91 -2.86 7.34 3.11
N LEU A 92 -3.70 8.37 2.96
CA LEU A 92 -4.08 9.25 4.07
C LEU A 92 -4.77 8.46 5.21
N SER A 93 -5.57 7.46 4.84
CA SER A 93 -6.21 6.56 5.80
C SER A 93 -5.20 5.65 6.50
N TYR A 94 -4.17 5.14 5.79
CA TYR A 94 -3.06 4.40 6.39
C TYR A 94 -2.21 5.28 7.32
N ILE A 95 -1.92 6.52 6.95
CA ILE A 95 -1.23 7.48 7.84
C ILE A 95 -2.02 7.65 9.13
N THR A 96 -3.31 7.92 9.03
CA THR A 96 -4.20 8.08 10.19
C THR A 96 -4.26 6.82 11.04
N LEU A 97 -4.37 5.65 10.41
CA LEU A 97 -4.32 4.33 11.05
C LEU A 97 -3.03 4.16 11.87
N PHE A 98 -1.88 4.39 11.25
CA PHE A 98 -0.58 4.18 11.89
C PHE A 98 -0.34 5.13 13.05
N ILE A 99 -0.78 6.41 12.93
CA ILE A 99 -0.72 7.40 14.01
C ILE A 99 -1.62 6.97 15.18
N GLN A 100 -2.85 6.55 14.92
CA GLN A 100 -3.81 6.16 15.96
C GLN A 100 -3.52 4.79 16.58
N GLN A 101 -2.82 3.89 15.85
CA GLN A 101 -2.38 2.59 16.37
C GLN A 101 -1.31 2.74 17.47
N LYS A 102 -0.72 3.92 17.59
CA LYS A 102 0.32 4.24 18.56
C LYS A 102 -0.32 4.59 19.91
N LYS A 103 -0.37 3.64 20.85
CA LYS A 103 -0.95 3.90 22.20
C LYS A 103 0.05 4.47 23.20
N ASP A 104 1.35 4.13 23.13
CA ASP A 104 2.36 4.59 24.09
C ASP A 104 3.71 4.77 23.40
N TYR A 105 4.05 6.02 23.13
CA TYR A 105 5.36 6.36 22.60
C TYR A 105 6.32 6.74 23.74
N ASN A 106 7.08 5.75 24.20
CA ASN A 106 8.24 5.95 25.08
C ASN A 106 9.59 5.72 24.35
N GLY A 107 9.57 5.45 23.05
CA GLY A 107 10.77 5.32 22.25
C GLY A 107 11.26 6.70 21.80
N GLY A 108 12.35 7.19 22.36
CA GLY A 108 13.05 8.39 21.87
C GLY A 108 13.33 8.27 20.37
N LYS A 109 13.32 9.40 19.66
CA LYS A 109 13.72 9.45 18.25
C LYS A 109 15.19 9.07 18.17
N THR A 110 15.46 7.82 17.79
CA THR A 110 16.83 7.31 17.68
C THR A 110 17.58 8.00 16.54
N PRO A 111 18.92 8.09 16.56
CA PRO A 111 19.67 8.60 15.41
C PRO A 111 19.31 7.89 14.11
N LEU A 112 19.06 6.58 14.15
CA LEU A 112 18.63 5.79 13.00
C LEU A 112 17.29 6.30 12.40
N PHE A 113 16.36 6.75 13.24
CA PHE A 113 15.11 7.34 12.75
C PHE A 113 15.35 8.58 11.87
N TRP A 114 16.26 9.47 12.28
CA TRP A 114 16.59 10.66 11.48
C TRP A 114 17.30 10.31 10.18
N VAL A 115 18.19 9.31 10.20
CA VAL A 115 18.83 8.79 8.98
C VAL A 115 17.77 8.27 8.01
N LEU A 116 16.78 7.50 8.48
CA LEU A 116 15.71 6.98 7.64
C LEU A 116 14.85 8.11 7.05
N ILE A 117 14.55 9.17 7.81
CA ILE A 117 13.87 10.36 7.26
C ILE A 117 14.69 10.98 6.14
N LEU A 118 15.97 11.19 6.33
CA LEU A 118 16.84 11.77 5.29
C LEU A 118 16.87 10.90 4.03
N VAL A 119 16.91 9.58 4.18
CA VAL A 119 16.83 8.62 3.06
C VAL A 119 15.51 8.78 2.31
N VAL A 120 14.37 8.87 3.02
CA VAL A 120 13.05 9.05 2.38
C VAL A 120 12.96 10.41 1.67
N LEU A 121 13.48 11.48 2.27
CA LEU A 121 13.50 12.80 1.65
C LEU A 121 14.39 12.84 0.40
N PHE A 122 15.55 12.19 0.46
CA PHE A 122 16.45 12.05 -0.70
C PHE A 122 15.76 11.25 -1.82
N TYR A 123 15.13 10.12 -1.47
CA TYR A 123 14.32 9.32 -2.40
C TYR A 123 13.22 10.16 -3.05
N LEU A 124 12.40 10.89 -2.26
CA LEU A 124 11.33 11.75 -2.77
C LEU A 124 11.86 12.79 -3.75
N LYS A 125 12.94 13.48 -3.37
CA LYS A 125 13.60 14.48 -4.24
C LYS A 125 14.07 13.83 -5.55
N SER A 126 14.73 12.68 -5.48
CA SER A 126 15.26 11.98 -6.66
C SER A 126 14.15 11.51 -7.59
N MET A 127 13.06 10.98 -7.01
CA MET A 127 11.90 10.51 -7.76
C MET A 127 11.18 11.67 -8.46
N LEU A 128 10.95 12.78 -7.75
CA LEU A 128 10.37 13.97 -8.36
C LEU A 128 11.29 14.56 -9.46
N ALA A 129 12.58 14.63 -9.24
CA ALA A 129 13.53 15.12 -10.25
C ALA A 129 13.50 14.25 -11.53
N LEU A 130 13.35 12.93 -11.39
CA LEU A 130 13.21 12.01 -12.51
C LEU A 130 11.91 12.24 -13.30
N LEU A 131 10.79 12.46 -12.61
CA LEU A 131 9.48 12.52 -13.24
C LEU A 131 9.11 13.93 -13.75
N PHE A 132 9.59 15.01 -13.14
CA PHE A 132 9.21 16.39 -13.41
C PHE A 132 9.26 16.80 -14.88
N PRO A 133 10.28 16.39 -15.69
CA PRO A 133 10.33 16.76 -17.11
C PRO A 133 9.13 16.28 -17.93
N THR A 134 8.51 15.17 -17.54
CA THR A 134 7.48 14.48 -18.32
C THR A 134 6.05 14.67 -17.78
N LEU A 135 5.88 15.22 -16.57
CA LEU A 135 4.58 15.28 -15.88
C LEU A 135 3.60 16.32 -16.46
N GLY A 136 4.06 17.33 -17.20
CA GLY A 136 3.18 18.37 -17.74
C GLY A 136 2.26 18.99 -16.68
N ALA A 137 0.95 18.90 -16.89
CA ALA A 137 -0.09 19.41 -15.97
C ALA A 137 -0.20 18.58 -14.67
N LEU A 138 0.31 17.35 -14.65
CA LEU A 138 0.22 16.44 -13.50
C LEU A 138 1.29 16.68 -12.43
N LYS A 139 2.15 17.69 -12.58
CA LYS A 139 3.20 18.01 -11.58
C LYS A 139 2.65 18.14 -10.16
N ILE A 140 1.56 18.89 -9.97
CA ILE A 140 0.96 19.11 -8.65
C ILE A 140 0.33 17.81 -8.10
N PRO A 141 -0.56 17.11 -8.82
CA PRO A 141 -1.13 15.84 -8.35
C PRO A 141 -0.08 14.79 -7.98
N VAL A 142 0.92 14.59 -8.84
CA VAL A 142 1.97 13.59 -8.60
C VAL A 142 2.87 13.98 -7.43
N THR A 143 3.21 15.27 -7.28
CA THR A 143 3.99 15.74 -6.12
C THR A 143 3.22 15.51 -4.81
N LEU A 144 1.92 15.85 -4.78
CA LEU A 144 1.07 15.62 -3.61
C LEU A 144 1.01 14.12 -3.26
N TYR A 145 0.84 13.28 -4.26
CA TYR A 145 0.80 11.83 -4.09
C TYR A 145 2.13 11.27 -3.56
N ALA A 146 3.24 11.60 -4.22
CA ALA A 146 4.58 11.15 -3.82
C ALA A 146 4.95 11.62 -2.39
N THR A 147 4.56 12.84 -2.03
CA THR A 147 4.73 13.36 -0.67
C THR A 147 3.90 12.57 0.34
N THR A 148 2.65 12.28 0.01
CA THR A 148 1.74 11.53 0.91
C THR A 148 2.25 10.11 1.17
N ILE A 149 2.69 9.38 0.15
CA ILE A 149 3.21 8.02 0.35
C ILE A 149 4.55 8.03 1.11
N SER A 150 5.38 9.07 0.91
CA SER A 150 6.60 9.27 1.69
C SER A 150 6.31 9.54 3.16
N ILE A 151 5.28 10.35 3.48
CA ILE A 151 4.80 10.57 4.85
C ILE A 151 4.28 9.27 5.44
N MET A 152 3.52 8.47 4.69
CA MET A 152 3.04 7.15 5.15
C MET A 152 4.22 6.26 5.56
N LEU A 153 5.29 6.21 4.77
CA LEU A 153 6.50 5.44 5.10
C LEU A 153 7.19 5.97 6.36
N ILE A 154 7.33 7.30 6.50
CA ILE A 154 7.92 7.92 7.71
C ILE A 154 7.10 7.56 8.95
N VAL A 155 5.76 7.59 8.85
CA VAL A 155 4.88 7.23 9.98
C VAL A 155 4.97 5.73 10.29
N ALA A 156 5.15 4.87 9.27
CA ALA A 156 5.43 3.45 9.49
C ALA A 156 6.76 3.22 10.23
N PHE A 157 7.83 4.00 9.94
CA PHE A 157 9.08 3.99 10.72
C PHE A 157 8.85 4.41 12.17
N LEU A 158 8.07 5.47 12.42
CA LEU A 158 7.71 5.87 13.77
C LEU A 158 7.00 4.73 14.52
N GLY A 159 6.09 4.05 13.84
CA GLY A 159 5.40 2.87 14.38
C GLY A 159 6.36 1.73 14.69
N TYR A 160 7.27 1.43 13.78
CA TYR A 160 8.28 0.37 13.97
C TYR A 160 9.11 0.57 15.26
N PHE A 161 9.50 1.78 15.58
CA PHE A 161 10.23 2.08 16.82
C PHE A 161 9.33 2.11 18.07
N SER A 162 8.00 2.21 17.90
CA SER A 162 7.05 2.37 19.00
C SER A 162 6.28 1.09 19.33
N TRP A 163 5.96 0.27 18.34
CA TRP A 163 5.16 -0.93 18.53
C TRP A 163 6.01 -2.11 19.04
N LYS A 164 5.46 -2.86 20.01
CA LYS A 164 6.20 -3.96 20.68
C LYS A 164 6.02 -5.32 20.01
N LYS A 165 4.91 -5.53 19.27
CA LYS A 165 4.60 -6.85 18.65
C LYS A 165 5.28 -7.00 17.29
N ILE A 166 5.41 -8.24 16.83
CA ILE A 166 6.01 -8.61 15.54
C ILE A 166 5.32 -7.95 14.33
N GLY A 167 4.04 -7.58 14.48
CA GLY A 167 3.27 -6.87 13.46
C GLY A 167 3.94 -5.60 12.92
N LYS A 168 4.82 -4.96 13.71
CA LYS A 168 5.59 -3.78 13.29
C LYS A 168 6.46 -4.02 12.06
N TYR A 169 7.08 -5.21 11.96
CA TYR A 169 7.91 -5.57 10.80
C TYR A 169 7.09 -5.71 9.54
N PHE A 170 5.92 -6.36 9.66
CA PHE A 170 5.00 -6.52 8.53
C PHE A 170 4.48 -5.17 8.02
N ILE A 171 4.09 -4.26 8.92
CA ILE A 171 3.62 -2.92 8.53
C ILE A 171 4.73 -2.14 7.82
N LEU A 172 5.95 -2.18 8.34
CA LEU A 172 7.08 -1.50 7.72
C LEU A 172 7.41 -2.09 6.34
N ILE A 173 7.51 -3.41 6.22
CA ILE A 173 7.73 -4.11 4.94
C ILE A 173 6.63 -3.73 3.96
N GLY A 174 5.36 -3.72 4.41
CA GLY A 174 4.23 -3.32 3.59
C GLY A 174 4.31 -1.87 3.10
N ALA A 175 4.69 -0.93 3.98
CA ALA A 175 4.85 0.47 3.60
C ALA A 175 5.99 0.67 2.59
N VAL A 176 7.11 -0.03 2.74
CA VAL A 176 8.22 -0.02 1.77
C VAL A 176 7.76 -0.61 0.44
N ALA A 177 7.08 -1.75 0.46
CA ALA A 177 6.59 -2.41 -0.74
C ALA A 177 5.58 -1.52 -1.50
N PHE A 178 4.73 -0.75 -0.79
CA PHE A 178 3.85 0.24 -1.41
C PHE A 178 4.63 1.33 -2.14
N VAL A 179 5.63 1.91 -1.49
CA VAL A 179 6.49 2.93 -2.13
C VAL A 179 7.16 2.38 -3.38
N ILE A 180 7.64 1.14 -3.35
CA ILE A 180 8.24 0.48 -4.52
C ILE A 180 7.21 0.33 -5.65
N SER A 181 6.03 -0.20 -5.34
CA SER A 181 4.95 -0.39 -6.32
C SER A 181 4.57 0.91 -7.02
N ASP A 182 4.31 1.96 -6.24
CA ASP A 182 3.86 3.24 -6.79
C ASP A 182 4.99 3.96 -7.55
N SER A 183 6.24 3.75 -7.14
CA SER A 183 7.40 4.24 -7.90
C SER A 183 7.49 3.60 -9.28
N LEU A 184 7.32 2.28 -9.34
CA LEU A 184 7.32 1.54 -10.61
C LEU A 184 6.14 1.95 -11.49
N LEU A 185 4.96 2.16 -10.90
CA LEU A 185 3.80 2.68 -11.61
C LEU A 185 4.08 4.06 -12.20
N ALA A 186 4.66 4.98 -11.42
CA ALA A 186 4.98 6.33 -11.86
C ALA A 186 6.08 6.35 -12.94
N ILE A 187 7.12 5.55 -12.79
CA ILE A 187 8.20 5.40 -13.80
C ILE A 187 7.61 4.86 -15.10
N ASN A 188 6.82 3.78 -15.02
CA ASN A 188 6.19 3.18 -16.18
C ASN A 188 5.23 4.14 -16.90
N LYS A 189 4.49 4.94 -16.16
CA LYS A 189 3.49 5.86 -16.72
C LYS A 189 4.11 7.12 -17.32
N PHE A 190 5.14 7.69 -16.66
CA PHE A 190 5.61 9.04 -16.96
C PHE A 190 7.04 9.13 -17.48
N ASN A 191 7.85 8.09 -17.32
CA ASN A 191 9.26 8.15 -17.73
C ASN A 191 9.58 7.14 -18.84
N THR A 192 9.60 5.86 -18.51
CA THR A 192 10.02 4.79 -19.41
C THR A 192 9.15 3.56 -19.21
N ALA A 193 8.59 3.04 -20.30
CA ALA A 193 7.84 1.79 -20.26
C ALA A 193 8.74 0.64 -19.77
N LEU A 194 8.29 -0.04 -18.72
CA LEU A 194 9.03 -1.13 -18.10
C LEU A 194 8.63 -2.48 -18.73
N PRO A 195 9.59 -3.38 -18.99
CA PRO A 195 9.25 -4.74 -19.39
C PRO A 195 8.51 -5.44 -18.26
N PHE A 196 7.44 -6.15 -18.58
CA PHE A 196 6.56 -6.80 -17.59
C PHE A 196 6.06 -5.85 -16.48
N ALA A 197 5.77 -4.58 -16.84
CA ALA A 197 5.39 -3.52 -15.91
C ALA A 197 4.29 -3.95 -14.93
N LEU A 198 3.22 -4.55 -15.44
CA LEU A 198 2.08 -4.97 -14.62
C LEU A 198 2.51 -5.96 -13.52
N PHE A 199 3.39 -6.90 -13.84
CA PHE A 199 3.91 -7.85 -12.86
C PHE A 199 4.72 -7.14 -11.77
N TRP A 200 5.69 -6.31 -12.17
CA TRP A 200 6.59 -5.64 -11.23
C TRP A 200 5.89 -4.58 -10.36
N ILE A 201 4.80 -3.99 -10.85
CA ILE A 201 3.95 -3.07 -10.07
C ILE A 201 3.08 -3.86 -9.10
N MET A 202 2.39 -4.91 -9.60
CA MET A 202 1.40 -5.63 -8.79
C MET A 202 2.02 -6.54 -7.73
N LEU A 203 3.21 -7.10 -7.95
CA LEU A 203 3.87 -7.95 -6.97
C LEU A 203 4.10 -7.22 -5.63
N PRO A 204 4.83 -6.09 -5.58
CA PRO A 204 5.01 -5.36 -4.32
C PRO A 204 3.69 -4.75 -3.80
N TYR A 205 2.75 -4.37 -4.67
CA TYR A 205 1.43 -3.89 -4.25
C TYR A 205 0.66 -4.95 -3.44
N LEU A 206 0.54 -6.16 -3.97
CA LEU A 206 -0.16 -7.26 -3.29
C LEU A 206 0.53 -7.65 -1.99
N MET A 207 1.87 -7.68 -1.98
CA MET A 207 2.66 -7.88 -0.76
C MET A 207 2.40 -6.78 0.27
N ALA A 208 2.33 -5.51 -0.16
CA ALA A 208 2.08 -4.36 0.71
C ALA A 208 0.73 -4.46 1.42
N GLN A 209 -0.33 -4.69 0.65
CA GLN A 209 -1.69 -4.82 1.17
C GLN A 209 -1.80 -5.96 2.19
N TYR A 210 -1.26 -7.14 1.85
CA TYR A 210 -1.23 -8.28 2.77
C TYR A 210 -0.45 -7.97 4.05
N ALA A 211 0.77 -7.44 3.89
CA ALA A 211 1.66 -7.22 5.02
C ALA A 211 1.10 -6.17 5.99
N ILE A 212 0.54 -5.06 5.50
CA ILE A 212 -0.09 -4.05 6.36
C ILE A 212 -1.28 -4.65 7.11
N VAL A 213 -2.18 -5.34 6.40
CA VAL A 213 -3.35 -5.96 7.04
C VAL A 213 -2.92 -6.98 8.10
N HIS A 214 -2.03 -7.92 7.75
CA HIS A 214 -1.53 -8.92 8.68
C HIS A 214 -0.86 -8.28 9.90
N GLY A 215 -0.03 -7.25 9.67
CA GLY A 215 0.65 -6.52 10.74
C GLY A 215 -0.32 -5.83 11.69
N ILE A 216 -1.33 -5.12 11.18
CA ILE A 216 -2.34 -4.44 11.99
C ILE A 216 -3.18 -5.45 12.77
N LEU A 217 -3.62 -6.55 12.16
CA LEU A 217 -4.35 -7.60 12.86
C LEU A 217 -3.50 -8.20 13.99
N ASN A 218 -2.21 -8.46 13.75
CA ASN A 218 -1.29 -8.96 14.77
C ASN A 218 -1.12 -7.97 15.95
N LEU A 219 -1.00 -6.67 15.67
CA LEU A 219 -0.92 -5.65 16.73
C LEU A 219 -2.18 -5.62 17.61
N ASN A 220 -3.35 -5.91 17.03
CA ASN A 220 -4.66 -5.86 17.72
C ASN A 220 -5.14 -7.23 18.22
N GLN A 221 -4.40 -8.31 17.98
CA GLN A 221 -4.70 -9.61 18.54
C GLN A 221 -4.59 -9.54 20.06
N LYS A 222 -5.66 -9.92 20.77
CA LYS A 222 -5.61 -10.06 22.24
C LYS A 222 -4.59 -11.14 22.58
N ASN A 223 -3.70 -10.86 23.54
CA ASN A 223 -2.86 -11.92 24.08
C ASN A 223 -3.80 -12.95 24.71
N SER A 224 -3.63 -14.20 24.31
CA SER A 224 -4.37 -15.34 24.88
C SER A 224 -3.81 -15.76 26.27
N ASP A 225 -2.98 -14.91 26.87
CA ASP A 225 -2.36 -15.13 28.17
C ASP A 225 -3.07 -14.23 29.21
N ASN A 226 -4.25 -14.69 29.65
CA ASN A 226 -4.86 -14.46 30.97
C ASN A 226 -5.81 -15.62 31.27
#